data_6cf00737ecde791854ccba4da09db726
#
_entry.id   6cf00737ecde791854ccba4da09db726
#
_cell.length_a   1.000
_cell.length_b   1.000
_cell.length_c   1.000
_cell.angle_alpha   90.00
_cell.angle_beta   90.00
_cell.angle_gamma   90.00
#
_symmetry.space_group_name_H-M   'P 1'
#
loop_
_entity.id
_entity.type
_entity.pdbx_description
1 polymer ?
#
loop_
_entity_poly.entity_id
_entity_poly.type
_entity_poly.pdbx_seq_one_letter_code
_entity_poly.pdbx_strand_id
1 'polypeptide(L)'
;MKELVLKYGCNPNQKPAKIYMENGSELPIKVLCGNPGYINLLDALNGWQLVSELKKVSNLPAATSFKHVSPAGAAIGLELDEVLKKIYWVDDLTLSPLASAYARARGADRMSSFGDFIALSDICDKETALLIKREVSDGVIAPGFCDEALEILKAKKNGKYNIIQIDENYTPDDIEKKQVFGITFEQGHNNLDINKSLLENIVTKNKNLPEDKKLDLLISLIILKYTQSNSVCYVKDGQAIGIGAGQQSRIHCTRLAGNKADNWFLRQAKCVLDLPFKDGIKRADRDNAIDVYIGDNSVEELLSDGMWEHLFTKRPSEFTREEKKEWLKNLSGVCLGSDAFFPFSDNIERAKRSGVEYIAQPGGSLRDDAVIECCDKYNMTMAFTGIRLFHH
;
A
#
# COMPACT_ATOMS: atom_id res chain seq x y z
N MET A 1 29.23 -2.24 -8.73
CA MET A 1 29.30 -0.77 -8.91
C MET A 1 29.39 -0.13 -7.53
N LYS A 2 30.40 0.69 -7.25
CA LYS A 2 30.65 1.26 -5.91
C LYS A 2 29.84 2.53 -5.61
N GLU A 3 29.47 3.28 -6.62
CA GLU A 3 28.61 4.46 -6.49
C GLU A 3 27.76 4.66 -7.73
N LEU A 4 26.63 5.32 -7.57
CA LEU A 4 25.76 5.77 -8.66
C LEU A 4 25.55 7.28 -8.53
N VAL A 5 26.02 8.03 -9.54
CA VAL A 5 25.79 9.48 -9.61
C VAL A 5 24.37 9.75 -10.10
N LEU A 6 23.66 10.62 -9.40
CA LEU A 6 22.28 10.97 -9.69
C LEU A 6 22.19 12.35 -10.34
N LYS A 7 21.15 12.59 -11.10
CA LYS A 7 20.92 13.89 -11.76
C LYS A 7 20.79 15.05 -10.76
N TYR A 8 20.13 14.77 -9.63
CA TYR A 8 19.93 15.66 -8.46
C TYR A 8 19.39 14.85 -7.28
N GLY A 9 19.34 15.41 -6.09
CA GLY A 9 18.76 14.81 -4.89
C GLY A 9 17.24 14.79 -4.92
N CYS A 10 16.57 15.14 -3.81
CA CYS A 10 15.10 15.24 -3.79
C CYS A 10 14.59 16.32 -4.73
N ASN A 11 15.32 17.41 -4.89
CA ASN A 11 14.92 18.55 -5.74
C ASN A 11 16.02 18.90 -6.77
N PRO A 12 15.67 19.51 -7.92
CA PRO A 12 16.63 19.85 -8.99
C PRO A 12 17.80 20.73 -8.58
N ASN A 13 17.65 21.54 -7.53
CA ASN A 13 18.70 22.42 -6.98
C ASN A 13 19.64 21.68 -6.03
N GLN A 14 19.31 20.45 -5.58
CA GLN A 14 20.13 19.67 -4.67
C GLN A 14 21.18 18.86 -5.46
N LYS A 15 22.29 19.51 -5.79
CA LYS A 15 23.45 18.96 -6.52
C LYS A 15 24.75 19.29 -5.79
N PRO A 16 25.75 18.39 -5.86
CA PRO A 16 25.74 17.06 -6.48
C PRO A 16 24.87 16.06 -5.71
N ALA A 17 24.51 14.92 -6.37
CA ALA A 17 23.80 13.83 -5.73
C ALA A 17 24.35 12.47 -6.18
N LYS A 18 24.48 11.53 -5.26
CA LYS A 18 24.93 10.17 -5.51
C LYS A 18 24.48 9.23 -4.40
N ILE A 19 24.48 7.94 -4.67
CA ILE A 19 24.37 6.88 -3.66
C ILE A 19 25.65 6.04 -3.66
N TYR A 20 26.05 5.54 -2.52
CA TYR A 20 27.24 4.70 -2.32
C TYR A 20 27.14 3.98 -0.96
N MET A 21 27.96 2.94 -0.77
CA MET A 21 28.09 2.25 0.51
C MET A 21 29.19 2.92 1.35
N GLU A 22 28.90 3.31 2.60
CA GLU A 22 29.88 3.94 3.50
C GLU A 22 31.16 3.09 3.69
N ASN A 23 30.99 1.77 3.79
CA ASN A 23 32.10 0.82 3.93
C ASN A 23 32.90 0.60 2.63
N GLY A 24 32.55 1.29 1.53
CA GLY A 24 33.24 1.21 0.24
C GLY A 24 32.98 -0.08 -0.55
N SER A 25 32.04 -0.92 -0.09
CA SER A 25 31.59 -2.10 -0.84
C SER A 25 30.83 -1.72 -2.12
N GLU A 26 30.45 -2.70 -2.92
CA GLU A 26 29.56 -2.48 -4.06
C GLU A 26 28.12 -2.27 -3.58
N LEU A 27 27.37 -1.49 -4.36
CA LEU A 27 25.93 -1.31 -4.13
C LEU A 27 25.20 -2.67 -4.30
N PRO A 28 24.27 -3.01 -3.41
CA PRO A 28 23.49 -4.25 -3.51
C PRO A 28 22.42 -4.20 -4.61
N ILE A 29 22.50 -3.21 -5.50
CA ILE A 29 21.56 -3.03 -6.62
C ILE A 29 22.30 -2.91 -7.95
N LYS A 30 21.63 -3.32 -9.03
CA LYS A 30 22.05 -3.14 -10.41
C LYS A 30 20.91 -2.48 -11.21
N VAL A 31 21.16 -1.34 -11.81
CA VAL A 31 20.22 -0.69 -12.74
C VAL A 31 20.33 -1.39 -14.09
N LEU A 32 19.29 -2.11 -14.51
CA LEU A 32 19.24 -2.84 -15.77
C LEU A 32 18.72 -1.98 -16.92
N CYS A 33 17.91 -0.96 -16.61
CA CYS A 33 17.37 -0.01 -17.58
C CYS A 33 16.96 1.28 -16.86
N GLY A 34 16.89 2.39 -17.60
CA GLY A 34 16.49 3.68 -17.09
C GLY A 34 17.59 4.43 -16.34
N ASN A 35 17.18 5.47 -15.63
CA ASN A 35 18.06 6.29 -14.82
C ASN A 35 17.27 6.76 -13.57
N PRO A 36 17.15 5.90 -12.54
CA PRO A 36 16.34 6.17 -11.36
C PRO A 36 16.87 7.41 -10.60
N GLY A 37 15.94 8.28 -10.20
CA GLY A 37 16.26 9.44 -9.38
C GLY A 37 16.36 9.08 -7.89
N TYR A 38 16.71 10.07 -7.08
CA TYR A 38 16.91 9.94 -5.64
C TYR A 38 15.67 9.35 -4.93
N ILE A 39 14.49 9.92 -5.20
CA ILE A 39 13.23 9.45 -4.59
C ILE A 39 12.86 8.06 -5.11
N ASN A 40 13.07 7.76 -6.40
CA ASN A 40 12.84 6.42 -6.94
C ASN A 40 13.64 5.33 -6.21
N LEU A 41 14.89 5.64 -5.85
CA LEU A 41 15.74 4.71 -5.10
C LEU A 41 15.29 4.55 -3.65
N LEU A 42 14.82 5.61 -3.00
CA LEU A 42 14.21 5.51 -1.66
C LEU A 42 12.96 4.62 -1.70
N ASP A 43 12.06 4.85 -2.67
CA ASP A 43 10.86 4.04 -2.86
C ASP A 43 11.21 2.58 -3.15
N ALA A 44 12.17 2.34 -4.04
CA ALA A 44 12.63 0.99 -4.40
C ALA A 44 13.15 0.21 -3.19
N LEU A 45 14.06 0.80 -2.41
CA LEU A 45 14.74 0.12 -1.31
C LEU A 45 13.82 -0.10 -0.09
N ASN A 46 12.95 0.86 0.21
CA ASN A 46 11.93 0.66 1.26
C ASN A 46 10.87 -0.37 0.82
N GLY A 47 10.44 -0.30 -0.44
CA GLY A 47 9.51 -1.27 -1.01
C GLY A 47 10.06 -2.70 -1.02
N TRP A 48 11.35 -2.86 -1.34
CA TRP A 48 12.03 -4.17 -1.31
C TRP A 48 12.02 -4.80 0.09
N GLN A 49 12.38 -4.03 1.12
CA GLN A 49 12.37 -4.51 2.50
C GLN A 49 10.97 -4.96 2.90
N LEU A 50 9.94 -4.16 2.59
CA LEU A 50 8.56 -4.48 2.88
C LEU A 50 8.11 -5.80 2.23
N VAL A 51 8.34 -5.99 0.92
CA VAL A 51 7.88 -7.22 0.24
C VAL A 51 8.66 -8.45 0.66
N SER A 52 9.93 -8.31 1.06
CA SER A 52 10.74 -9.39 1.59
C SER A 52 10.17 -9.91 2.92
N GLU A 53 9.75 -9.01 3.82
CA GLU A 53 9.11 -9.39 5.08
C GLU A 53 7.71 -9.97 4.86
N LEU A 54 6.91 -9.43 3.92
CA LEU A 54 5.61 -10.01 3.56
C LEU A 54 5.75 -11.44 3.04
N LYS A 55 6.71 -11.69 2.16
CA LYS A 55 7.02 -13.03 1.66
C LYS A 55 7.42 -13.97 2.79
N LYS A 56 8.30 -13.51 3.70
CA LYS A 56 8.76 -14.29 4.86
C LYS A 56 7.61 -14.75 5.76
N VAL A 57 6.66 -13.85 6.06
CA VAL A 57 5.56 -14.16 6.99
C VAL A 57 4.45 -14.99 6.36
N SER A 58 4.22 -14.84 5.06
CA SER A 58 3.11 -15.49 4.35
C SER A 58 3.51 -16.75 3.57
N ASN A 59 4.79 -16.92 3.24
CA ASN A 59 5.30 -17.90 2.27
C ASN A 59 4.66 -17.76 0.86
N LEU A 60 4.16 -16.59 0.52
CA LEU A 60 3.56 -16.29 -0.78
C LEU A 60 4.32 -15.14 -1.46
N PRO A 61 4.33 -15.06 -2.79
CA PRO A 61 4.82 -13.88 -3.50
C PRO A 61 4.11 -12.62 -3.00
N ALA A 62 4.85 -11.53 -2.92
CA ALA A 62 4.35 -10.25 -2.43
C ALA A 62 4.76 -9.09 -3.34
N ALA A 63 3.95 -8.06 -3.37
CA ALA A 63 4.22 -6.84 -4.10
C ALA A 63 3.77 -5.60 -3.35
N THR A 64 4.40 -4.47 -3.63
CA THR A 64 3.95 -3.16 -3.14
C THR A 64 3.96 -2.12 -4.26
N SER A 65 3.02 -1.18 -4.18
CA SER A 65 2.99 0.08 -4.90
C SER A 65 3.48 1.16 -3.95
N PHE A 66 4.66 1.73 -4.21
CA PHE A 66 5.33 2.68 -3.31
C PHE A 66 5.38 4.06 -3.95
N LYS A 67 5.17 5.11 -3.15
CA LYS A 67 5.22 6.49 -3.64
C LYS A 67 5.49 7.46 -2.51
N HIS A 68 6.42 8.41 -2.73
CA HIS A 68 6.81 9.40 -1.73
C HIS A 68 7.23 8.78 -0.38
N VAL A 69 8.04 7.73 -0.47
CA VAL A 69 8.62 7.01 0.68
C VAL A 69 7.56 6.41 1.62
N SER A 70 6.43 6.00 1.06
CA SER A 70 5.39 5.25 1.77
C SER A 70 4.62 4.34 0.81
N PRO A 71 4.13 3.17 1.25
CA PRO A 71 3.31 2.31 0.43
C PRO A 71 1.93 2.94 0.20
N ALA A 72 1.50 3.03 -1.06
CA ALA A 72 0.11 3.29 -1.43
C ALA A 72 -0.74 2.03 -1.27
N GLY A 73 -0.11 0.86 -1.42
CA GLY A 73 -0.69 -0.44 -1.19
C GLY A 73 0.35 -1.54 -1.19
N ALA A 74 0.06 -2.65 -0.53
CA ALA A 74 0.88 -3.86 -0.50
C ALA A 74 -0.03 -5.08 -0.34
N ALA A 75 0.38 -6.22 -0.91
CA ALA A 75 -0.41 -7.45 -0.86
C ALA A 75 0.44 -8.68 -1.09
N ILE A 76 -0.10 -9.82 -0.69
CA ILE A 76 0.40 -11.17 -1.02
C ILE A 76 -0.39 -11.76 -2.19
N GLY A 77 0.20 -12.75 -2.86
CA GLY A 77 -0.29 -13.34 -4.10
C GLY A 77 -1.45 -14.32 -3.94
N LEU A 78 -2.58 -13.85 -3.44
CA LEU A 78 -3.83 -14.60 -3.41
C LEU A 78 -4.64 -14.38 -4.69
N GLU A 79 -5.48 -15.35 -5.04
CA GLU A 79 -6.38 -15.25 -6.19
C GLU A 79 -7.35 -14.06 -6.04
N LEU A 80 -7.74 -13.51 -7.18
CA LEU A 80 -8.75 -12.46 -7.28
C LEU A 80 -10.09 -13.07 -7.69
N ASP A 81 -11.16 -12.67 -7.01
CA ASP A 81 -12.50 -12.90 -7.48
C ASP A 81 -12.83 -12.03 -8.71
N GLU A 82 -13.97 -12.29 -9.36
CA GLU A 82 -14.37 -11.61 -10.60
C GLU A 82 -14.63 -10.10 -10.39
N VAL A 83 -15.05 -9.69 -9.19
CA VAL A 83 -15.30 -8.27 -8.86
C VAL A 83 -13.97 -7.54 -8.73
N LEU A 84 -13.03 -8.10 -7.99
CA LEU A 84 -11.68 -7.54 -7.82
C LEU A 84 -10.93 -7.48 -9.16
N LYS A 85 -11.04 -8.52 -10.00
CA LYS A 85 -10.46 -8.48 -11.36
C LYS A 85 -10.96 -7.27 -12.15
N LYS A 86 -12.27 -7.00 -12.11
CA LYS A 86 -12.88 -5.85 -12.82
C LYS A 86 -12.40 -4.51 -12.26
N ILE A 87 -12.45 -4.29 -10.95
CA ILE A 87 -12.04 -3.00 -10.35
C ILE A 87 -10.54 -2.75 -10.45
N TYR A 88 -9.73 -3.80 -10.64
CA TYR A 88 -8.28 -3.69 -10.86
C TYR A 88 -7.90 -3.67 -12.35
N TRP A 89 -8.89 -3.76 -13.24
CA TRP A 89 -8.70 -3.78 -14.72
C TRP A 89 -7.81 -4.92 -15.19
N VAL A 90 -7.98 -6.11 -14.62
CA VAL A 90 -7.19 -7.31 -14.93
C VAL A 90 -8.04 -8.52 -15.33
N ASP A 91 -9.33 -8.31 -15.59
CA ASP A 91 -10.28 -9.35 -16.01
C ASP A 91 -9.97 -9.96 -17.38
N ASP A 92 -9.16 -9.29 -18.18
CA ASP A 92 -8.65 -9.74 -19.49
C ASP A 92 -7.24 -10.38 -19.41
N LEU A 93 -6.66 -10.55 -18.22
CA LEU A 93 -5.32 -11.08 -18.03
C LEU A 93 -5.30 -12.43 -17.32
N THR A 94 -4.37 -13.28 -17.72
CA THR A 94 -3.92 -14.40 -16.89
C THR A 94 -2.94 -13.87 -15.86
N LEU A 95 -3.18 -14.14 -14.59
CA LEU A 95 -2.34 -13.65 -13.50
C LEU A 95 -1.57 -14.80 -12.85
N SER A 96 -0.25 -14.67 -12.76
CA SER A 96 0.56 -15.45 -11.84
C SER A 96 0.30 -15.01 -10.39
N PRO A 97 0.73 -15.77 -9.38
CA PRO A 97 0.63 -15.32 -8.00
C PRO A 97 1.33 -13.97 -7.75
N LEU A 98 2.47 -13.70 -8.40
CA LEU A 98 3.17 -12.43 -8.29
C LEU A 98 2.41 -11.29 -8.99
N ALA A 99 1.85 -11.54 -10.17
CA ALA A 99 0.98 -10.59 -10.87
C ALA A 99 -0.28 -10.26 -10.05
N SER A 100 -0.87 -11.28 -9.40
CA SER A 100 -1.99 -11.09 -8.48
C SER A 100 -1.60 -10.22 -7.28
N ALA A 101 -0.44 -10.46 -6.67
CA ALA A 101 0.07 -9.62 -5.58
C ALA A 101 0.18 -8.15 -6.01
N TYR A 102 0.73 -7.88 -7.20
CA TYR A 102 0.84 -6.50 -7.69
C TYR A 102 -0.52 -5.89 -8.06
N ALA A 103 -1.42 -6.64 -8.69
CA ALA A 103 -2.78 -6.16 -8.96
C ALA A 103 -3.50 -5.73 -7.69
N ARG A 104 -3.39 -6.53 -6.62
CA ARG A 104 -3.95 -6.25 -5.30
C ARG A 104 -3.28 -5.05 -4.63
N ALA A 105 -1.95 -4.99 -4.64
CA ALA A 105 -1.19 -3.89 -4.05
C ALA A 105 -1.57 -2.54 -4.69
N ARG A 106 -1.56 -2.48 -6.03
CA ARG A 106 -1.95 -1.28 -6.77
C ARG A 106 -3.44 -0.97 -6.63
N GLY A 107 -4.27 -2.01 -6.54
CA GLY A 107 -5.72 -1.92 -6.41
C GLY A 107 -6.20 -1.34 -5.08
N ALA A 108 -5.36 -1.33 -4.05
CA ALA A 108 -5.67 -0.74 -2.74
C ALA A 108 -6.04 0.75 -2.85
N ASP A 109 -5.25 1.50 -3.62
CA ASP A 109 -5.46 2.93 -3.87
C ASP A 109 -4.94 3.27 -5.27
N ARG A 110 -5.79 3.10 -6.28
CA ARG A 110 -5.42 3.32 -7.68
C ARG A 110 -5.03 4.77 -7.99
N MET A 111 -5.59 5.73 -7.24
CA MET A 111 -5.27 7.15 -7.41
C MET A 111 -3.84 7.43 -6.94
N SER A 112 -3.48 7.00 -5.75
CA SER A 112 -2.12 7.18 -5.19
C SER A 112 -1.07 6.35 -5.94
N SER A 113 -1.46 5.21 -6.52
CA SER A 113 -0.56 4.32 -7.27
C SER A 113 -0.23 4.81 -8.69
N PHE A 114 -0.83 5.88 -9.17
CA PHE A 114 -0.46 6.48 -10.45
C PHE A 114 0.95 7.08 -10.38
N GLY A 115 1.88 6.49 -11.14
CA GLY A 115 3.29 6.88 -11.10
C GLY A 115 4.07 6.28 -9.90
N ASP A 116 3.65 5.11 -9.42
CA ASP A 116 4.30 4.37 -8.34
C ASP A 116 5.69 3.83 -8.70
N PHE A 117 6.46 3.44 -7.68
CA PHE A 117 7.59 2.53 -7.80
C PHE A 117 7.18 1.17 -7.25
N ILE A 118 7.39 0.12 -8.05
CA ILE A 118 6.93 -1.23 -7.75
C ILE A 118 8.06 -2.02 -7.10
N ALA A 119 7.78 -2.72 -6.00
CA ALA A 119 8.69 -3.75 -5.50
C ALA A 119 8.01 -5.12 -5.54
N LEU A 120 8.79 -6.12 -5.97
CA LEU A 120 8.38 -7.51 -6.12
C LEU A 120 9.29 -8.40 -5.29
N SER A 121 8.72 -9.33 -4.53
CA SER A 121 9.47 -10.24 -3.65
C SER A 121 10.16 -11.39 -4.39
N ASP A 122 9.79 -11.61 -5.64
CA ASP A 122 10.23 -12.75 -6.46
C ASP A 122 10.72 -12.29 -7.83
N ILE A 123 11.35 -13.21 -8.58
CA ILE A 123 11.72 -12.97 -9.96
C ILE A 123 10.48 -12.56 -10.76
N CYS A 124 10.56 -11.38 -11.39
CA CYS A 124 9.47 -10.87 -12.21
C CYS A 124 9.22 -11.80 -13.41
N ASP A 125 8.04 -12.39 -13.46
CA ASP A 125 7.58 -13.24 -14.55
C ASP A 125 6.91 -12.42 -15.67
N LYS A 126 6.60 -13.10 -16.76
CA LYS A 126 5.99 -12.50 -17.95
C LYS A 126 4.62 -11.87 -17.66
N GLU A 127 3.78 -12.56 -16.90
CA GLU A 127 2.43 -12.13 -16.53
C GLU A 127 2.47 -10.82 -15.72
N THR A 128 3.38 -10.76 -14.76
CA THR A 128 3.63 -9.53 -13.96
C THR A 128 4.15 -8.39 -14.85
N ALA A 129 5.08 -8.67 -15.75
CA ALA A 129 5.60 -7.67 -16.68
C ALA A 129 4.52 -7.12 -17.64
N LEU A 130 3.61 -7.98 -18.12
CA LEU A 130 2.47 -7.57 -18.94
C LEU A 130 1.51 -6.65 -18.18
N LEU A 131 1.25 -6.94 -16.91
CA LEU A 131 0.46 -6.05 -16.05
C LEU A 131 1.17 -4.71 -15.84
N ILE A 132 2.45 -4.72 -15.48
CA ILE A 132 3.26 -3.49 -15.28
C ILE A 132 3.31 -2.66 -16.57
N LYS A 133 3.45 -3.29 -17.74
CA LYS A 133 3.50 -2.60 -19.03
C LYS A 133 2.29 -1.70 -19.25
N ARG A 134 1.11 -2.11 -18.83
CA ARG A 134 -0.15 -1.40 -19.07
C ARG A 134 -0.48 -0.34 -18.02
N GLU A 135 0.23 -0.30 -16.89
CA GLU A 135 0.02 0.67 -15.82
C GLU A 135 1.01 1.86 -15.90
N VAL A 136 0.65 3.01 -15.37
CA VAL A 136 1.55 4.16 -15.25
C VAL A 136 2.35 4.01 -13.96
N SER A 137 3.64 3.68 -14.10
CA SER A 137 4.58 3.51 -13.00
C SER A 137 5.95 4.11 -13.36
N ASP A 138 6.78 4.41 -12.36
CA ASP A 138 8.11 5.00 -12.57
C ASP A 138 9.22 3.98 -12.69
N GLY A 139 9.07 2.84 -12.04
CA GLY A 139 10.04 1.78 -12.10
C GLY A 139 9.62 0.54 -11.31
N VAL A 140 10.48 -0.46 -11.34
CA VAL A 140 10.31 -1.72 -10.62
C VAL A 140 11.64 -2.21 -10.05
N ILE A 141 11.62 -2.74 -8.84
CA ILE A 141 12.72 -3.47 -8.20
C ILE A 141 12.29 -4.91 -7.93
N ALA A 142 13.18 -5.86 -8.23
CA ALA A 142 12.97 -7.29 -7.99
C ALA A 142 14.32 -8.00 -7.83
N PRO A 143 14.39 -9.22 -7.23
CA PRO A 143 15.62 -10.01 -7.16
C PRO A 143 16.11 -10.46 -8.53
N GLY A 144 15.21 -10.52 -9.53
CA GLY A 144 15.54 -10.87 -10.92
C GLY A 144 14.34 -10.65 -11.84
N PHE A 145 14.57 -10.92 -13.12
CA PHE A 145 13.58 -10.82 -14.19
C PHE A 145 13.79 -11.99 -15.15
N CYS A 146 12.74 -12.70 -15.55
CA CYS A 146 12.87 -13.64 -16.67
C CYS A 146 13.12 -12.86 -17.97
N ASP A 147 13.66 -13.52 -19.00
CA ASP A 147 14.07 -12.84 -20.23
C ASP A 147 12.90 -12.12 -20.91
N GLU A 148 11.73 -12.76 -21.00
CA GLU A 148 10.53 -12.16 -21.58
C GLU A 148 10.05 -10.93 -20.77
N ALA A 149 10.06 -11.01 -19.43
CA ALA A 149 9.70 -9.89 -18.58
C ALA A 149 10.63 -8.70 -18.78
N LEU A 150 11.93 -8.97 -18.85
CA LEU A 150 12.94 -7.93 -19.06
C LEU A 150 12.78 -7.22 -20.41
N GLU A 151 12.50 -7.97 -21.48
CA GLU A 151 12.23 -7.40 -22.81
C GLU A 151 10.96 -6.53 -22.80
N ILE A 152 9.87 -7.02 -22.22
CA ILE A 152 8.61 -6.27 -22.10
C ILE A 152 8.81 -4.95 -21.34
N LEU A 153 9.53 -4.99 -20.22
CA LEU A 153 9.75 -3.82 -19.37
C LEU A 153 10.75 -2.83 -19.99
N LYS A 154 11.81 -3.30 -20.65
CA LYS A 154 12.75 -2.43 -21.36
C LYS A 154 12.09 -1.64 -22.49
N ALA A 155 11.08 -2.20 -23.15
CA ALA A 155 10.33 -1.48 -24.18
C ALA A 155 9.43 -0.37 -23.64
N LYS A 156 9.12 -0.37 -22.34
CA LYS A 156 8.27 0.64 -21.69
C LYS A 156 8.98 2.00 -21.64
N LYS A 157 8.20 3.10 -21.72
CA LYS A 157 8.70 4.50 -21.73
C LYS A 157 9.81 4.74 -22.79
N ASN A 158 9.70 4.10 -23.95
CA ASN A 158 10.69 4.21 -25.04
C ASN A 158 12.13 3.86 -24.57
N GLY A 159 12.27 2.80 -23.78
CA GLY A 159 13.56 2.33 -23.27
C GLY A 159 14.10 3.09 -22.05
N LYS A 160 13.25 3.89 -21.38
CA LYS A 160 13.66 4.70 -20.22
C LYS A 160 12.96 4.28 -18.91
N TYR A 161 12.30 3.13 -18.91
CA TYR A 161 11.66 2.62 -17.68
C TYR A 161 12.73 2.17 -16.68
N ASN A 162 12.58 2.54 -15.40
CA ASN A 162 13.56 2.16 -14.39
C ASN A 162 13.37 0.70 -13.99
N ILE A 163 14.38 -0.11 -14.22
CA ILE A 163 14.42 -1.53 -13.85
C ILE A 163 15.63 -1.74 -12.95
N ILE A 164 15.39 -2.15 -11.71
CA ILE A 164 16.42 -2.35 -10.70
C ILE A 164 16.42 -3.81 -10.27
N GLN A 165 17.55 -4.46 -10.32
CA GLN A 165 17.78 -5.76 -9.72
C GLN A 165 18.44 -5.55 -8.35
N ILE A 166 17.93 -6.21 -7.32
CA ILE A 166 18.48 -6.22 -5.97
C ILE A 166 19.18 -7.56 -5.68
N ASP A 167 20.25 -7.53 -4.91
CA ASP A 167 20.82 -8.74 -4.32
C ASP A 167 19.96 -9.14 -3.10
N GLU A 168 19.19 -10.20 -3.24
CA GLU A 168 18.28 -10.70 -2.20
C GLU A 168 19.01 -11.22 -0.95
N ASN A 169 20.31 -11.52 -1.06
CA ASN A 169 21.14 -12.02 0.04
C ASN A 169 21.83 -10.89 0.82
N TYR A 170 21.70 -9.63 0.34
CA TYR A 170 22.29 -8.51 1.03
C TYR A 170 21.54 -8.22 2.36
N THR A 171 22.32 -8.05 3.43
CA THR A 171 21.82 -7.65 4.75
C THR A 171 22.42 -6.29 5.09
N PRO A 172 21.62 -5.28 5.44
CA PRO A 172 22.10 -3.99 5.93
C PRO A 172 22.97 -4.12 7.17
N ASP A 173 23.84 -3.13 7.40
CA ASP A 173 24.61 -3.02 8.65
C ASP A 173 23.66 -2.83 9.86
N ASP A 174 24.10 -3.26 11.04
CA ASP A 174 23.30 -3.17 12.28
C ASP A 174 23.04 -1.72 12.73
N ILE A 175 23.77 -0.76 12.19
CA ILE A 175 23.68 0.66 12.53
C ILE A 175 23.30 1.46 11.28
N GLU A 176 22.26 2.26 11.40
CA GLU A 176 21.85 3.22 10.38
C GLU A 176 22.09 4.67 10.83
N LYS A 177 22.35 5.54 9.86
CA LYS A 177 22.67 6.96 10.09
C LYS A 177 21.80 7.87 9.23
N LYS A 178 21.43 8.99 9.85
CA LYS A 178 20.71 10.08 9.17
C LYS A 178 21.32 11.42 9.56
N GLN A 179 21.44 12.33 8.62
CA GLN A 179 21.96 13.67 8.88
C GLN A 179 20.85 14.72 8.78
N VAL A 180 20.75 15.57 9.81
CA VAL A 180 19.86 16.73 9.85
C VAL A 180 20.66 17.93 10.35
N PHE A 181 20.70 18.98 9.58
CA PHE A 181 21.42 20.21 9.91
C PHE A 181 22.93 19.98 10.28
N GLY A 182 23.58 19.02 9.60
CA GLY A 182 24.97 18.64 9.86
C GLY A 182 25.17 17.72 11.07
N ILE A 183 24.13 17.47 11.87
CA ILE A 183 24.21 16.56 13.02
C ILE A 183 23.87 15.16 12.50
N THR A 184 24.70 14.18 12.81
CA THR A 184 24.47 12.77 12.50
C THR A 184 23.69 12.13 13.64
N PHE A 185 22.55 11.54 13.28
CA PHE A 185 21.76 10.65 14.13
C PHE A 185 22.19 9.22 13.80
N GLU A 186 22.47 8.43 14.81
CA GLU A 186 22.87 7.04 14.71
C GLU A 186 21.95 6.20 15.58
N GLN A 187 21.42 5.10 15.03
CA GLN A 187 20.56 4.16 15.76
C GLN A 187 20.77 2.74 15.23
N GLY A 188 20.31 1.75 16.00
CA GLY A 188 20.23 0.37 15.50
C GLY A 188 19.25 0.27 14.34
N HIS A 189 19.61 -0.51 13.33
CA HIS A 189 18.69 -0.83 12.25
C HIS A 189 17.45 -1.55 12.80
N ASN A 190 16.26 -1.26 12.25
CA ASN A 190 15.01 -1.85 12.72
C ASN A 190 14.89 -3.31 12.26
N ASN A 191 15.59 -4.22 12.93
CA ASN A 191 15.60 -5.67 12.68
C ASN A 191 14.45 -6.40 13.38
N LEU A 192 13.43 -5.69 13.89
CA LEU A 192 12.30 -6.31 14.56
C LEU A 192 11.60 -7.31 13.66
N ASP A 193 11.53 -8.57 14.10
CA ASP A 193 10.81 -9.63 13.42
C ASP A 193 9.31 -9.57 13.74
N ILE A 194 8.50 -9.26 12.75
CA ILE A 194 7.05 -9.20 12.91
C ILE A 194 6.49 -10.61 12.75
N ASN A 195 6.08 -11.22 13.86
CA ASN A 195 5.61 -12.59 13.90
C ASN A 195 4.40 -12.78 14.85
N LYS A 196 3.84 -14.00 14.89
CA LYS A 196 2.60 -14.31 15.62
C LYS A 196 2.68 -14.05 17.11
N SER A 197 3.86 -14.08 17.73
CA SER A 197 3.98 -13.83 19.18
C SER A 197 3.55 -12.42 19.58
N LEU A 198 3.63 -11.45 18.66
CA LEU A 198 3.16 -10.09 18.88
C LEU A 198 1.63 -9.98 19.05
N LEU A 199 0.88 -11.03 18.69
CA LEU A 199 -0.58 -11.06 18.72
C LEU A 199 -1.13 -11.92 19.89
N GLU A 200 -0.28 -12.42 20.78
CA GLU A 200 -0.70 -13.29 21.87
C GLU A 200 -1.41 -12.55 23.01
N ASN A 201 -1.06 -11.28 23.23
CA ASN A 201 -1.65 -10.47 24.30
C ASN A 201 -2.98 -9.85 23.85
N ILE A 202 -4.04 -10.66 23.75
CA ILE A 202 -5.38 -10.18 23.43
C ILE A 202 -6.03 -9.58 24.69
N VAL A 203 -6.34 -8.28 24.64
CA VAL A 203 -6.80 -7.49 25.80
C VAL A 203 -8.31 -7.35 25.90
N THR A 204 -9.06 -7.53 24.82
CA THR A 204 -10.53 -7.46 24.75
C THR A 204 -11.21 -8.71 25.31
N LYS A 205 -12.54 -8.65 25.59
CA LYS A 205 -13.33 -9.80 26.01
C LYS A 205 -13.42 -10.89 24.95
N ASN A 206 -13.64 -10.47 23.70
CA ASN A 206 -13.55 -11.40 22.57
C ASN A 206 -12.10 -11.79 22.36
N LYS A 207 -11.80 -13.10 22.50
CA LYS A 207 -10.45 -13.67 22.34
C LYS A 207 -10.28 -14.40 21.02
N ASN A 208 -11.32 -14.43 20.18
CA ASN A 208 -11.27 -15.14 18.91
C ASN A 208 -10.43 -14.37 17.88
N LEU A 209 -9.30 -14.93 17.48
CA LEU A 209 -8.44 -14.40 16.43
C LEU A 209 -8.08 -15.52 15.46
N PRO A 210 -8.82 -15.68 14.36
CA PRO A 210 -8.57 -16.69 13.32
C PRO A 210 -7.18 -16.56 12.68
N GLU A 211 -6.64 -17.65 12.16
CA GLU A 211 -5.28 -17.69 11.59
C GLU A 211 -5.12 -16.77 10.36
N ASP A 212 -6.14 -16.69 9.51
CA ASP A 212 -6.17 -15.75 8.38
C ASP A 212 -6.15 -14.29 8.84
N LYS A 213 -6.83 -13.98 9.96
CA LYS A 213 -6.84 -12.63 10.54
C LYS A 213 -5.56 -12.30 11.30
N LYS A 214 -4.90 -13.31 11.89
CA LYS A 214 -3.52 -13.13 12.39
C LYS A 214 -2.59 -12.72 11.26
N LEU A 215 -2.67 -13.39 10.10
CA LEU A 215 -1.86 -13.04 8.94
C LEU A 215 -2.16 -11.62 8.46
N ASP A 216 -3.43 -11.24 8.33
CA ASP A 216 -3.83 -9.87 7.95
C ASP A 216 -3.29 -8.81 8.93
N LEU A 217 -3.31 -9.08 10.24
CA LEU A 217 -2.72 -8.18 11.25
C LEU A 217 -1.19 -8.10 11.10
N LEU A 218 -0.49 -9.22 10.87
CA LEU A 218 0.96 -9.19 10.64
C LEU A 218 1.31 -8.41 9.36
N ILE A 219 0.55 -8.58 8.29
CA ILE A 219 0.68 -7.79 7.05
C ILE A 219 0.53 -6.30 7.37
N SER A 220 -0.47 -5.91 8.17
CA SER A 220 -0.68 -4.52 8.56
C SER A 220 0.52 -3.94 9.32
N LEU A 221 1.10 -4.69 10.26
CA LEU A 221 2.26 -4.27 11.05
C LEU A 221 3.53 -4.15 10.18
N ILE A 222 3.76 -5.10 9.25
CA ILE A 222 4.89 -5.03 8.31
C ILE A 222 4.75 -3.79 7.41
N ILE A 223 3.57 -3.51 6.89
CA ILE A 223 3.31 -2.30 6.09
C ILE A 223 3.64 -1.04 6.89
N LEU A 224 3.20 -0.98 8.15
CA LEU A 224 3.44 0.18 9.02
C LEU A 224 4.91 0.38 9.37
N LYS A 225 5.71 -0.67 9.46
CA LYS A 225 7.17 -0.60 9.69
C LYS A 225 7.87 0.24 8.59
N TYR A 226 7.29 0.32 7.39
CA TYR A 226 7.82 1.06 6.23
C TYR A 226 6.94 2.24 5.80
N THR A 227 6.03 2.69 6.66
CA THR A 227 5.10 3.80 6.39
C THR A 227 5.43 4.99 7.27
N GLN A 228 5.56 6.18 6.68
CA GLN A 228 5.82 7.43 7.41
C GLN A 228 4.81 7.66 8.53
N SER A 229 5.28 7.86 9.76
CA SER A 229 4.45 8.05 10.94
C SER A 229 3.81 9.45 11.03
N ASN A 230 2.65 9.62 11.74
CA ASN A 230 1.82 8.53 12.26
C ASN A 230 1.21 7.73 11.10
N SER A 231 1.09 6.44 11.28
CA SER A 231 0.53 5.56 10.26
C SER A 231 -0.47 4.54 10.82
N VAL A 232 -1.47 4.22 9.99
CA VAL A 232 -2.54 3.25 10.26
C VAL A 232 -2.83 2.50 8.97
N CYS A 233 -3.01 1.18 9.05
CA CYS A 233 -3.25 0.32 7.89
C CYS A 233 -4.46 -0.58 8.10
N TYR A 234 -5.41 -0.54 7.17
CA TYR A 234 -6.54 -1.45 7.06
C TYR A 234 -6.19 -2.56 6.08
N VAL A 235 -6.34 -3.79 6.50
CA VAL A 235 -6.02 -5.00 5.70
C VAL A 235 -7.22 -5.91 5.64
N LYS A 236 -7.46 -6.50 4.48
CA LYS A 236 -8.47 -7.52 4.26
C LYS A 236 -7.97 -8.55 3.26
N ASP A 237 -8.07 -9.83 3.64
CA ASP A 237 -7.78 -10.98 2.80
C ASP A 237 -6.41 -10.86 2.08
N GLY A 238 -5.36 -10.58 2.86
CA GLY A 238 -3.98 -10.54 2.40
C GLY A 238 -3.56 -9.27 1.64
N GLN A 239 -4.35 -8.20 1.67
CA GLN A 239 -3.98 -6.92 1.05
C GLN A 239 -4.34 -5.72 1.92
N ALA A 240 -3.53 -4.67 1.86
CA ALA A 240 -3.94 -3.35 2.32
C ALA A 240 -5.12 -2.85 1.48
N ILE A 241 -6.12 -2.31 2.15
CA ILE A 241 -7.28 -1.66 1.51
C ILE A 241 -7.35 -0.16 1.82
N GLY A 242 -6.54 0.30 2.79
CA GLY A 242 -6.40 1.71 3.10
C GLY A 242 -5.21 1.96 4.02
N ILE A 243 -4.28 2.82 3.60
CA ILE A 243 -3.11 3.22 4.36
C ILE A 243 -3.16 4.73 4.58
N GLY A 244 -3.05 5.16 5.84
CA GLY A 244 -2.82 6.54 6.22
C GLY A 244 -1.38 6.72 6.65
N ALA A 245 -0.70 7.73 6.11
CA ALA A 245 0.72 7.99 6.34
C ALA A 245 0.97 9.46 6.68
N GLY A 246 2.00 9.74 7.47
CA GLY A 246 2.54 11.08 7.69
C GLY A 246 1.60 12.06 8.39
N GLN A 247 0.62 11.58 9.17
CA GLN A 247 -0.34 12.44 9.83
C GLN A 247 0.14 12.83 11.23
N GLN A 248 -0.02 14.10 11.62
CA GLN A 248 0.37 14.60 12.94
C GLN A 248 -0.61 14.15 14.05
N SER A 249 -1.85 13.82 13.70
CA SER A 249 -2.87 13.34 14.63
C SER A 249 -3.27 11.90 14.30
N ARG A 250 -3.31 11.02 15.32
CA ARG A 250 -3.73 9.62 15.17
C ARG A 250 -5.13 9.50 14.57
N ILE A 251 -6.08 10.29 15.05
CA ILE A 251 -7.46 10.23 14.53
C ILE A 251 -7.54 10.68 13.06
N HIS A 252 -6.76 11.66 12.64
CA HIS A 252 -6.72 12.07 11.22
C HIS A 252 -6.14 10.94 10.37
N CYS A 253 -5.13 10.25 10.87
CA CYS A 253 -4.55 9.09 10.20
C CYS A 253 -5.58 7.95 10.05
N THR A 254 -6.28 7.61 11.12
CA THR A 254 -7.34 6.58 11.13
C THR A 254 -8.49 6.94 10.17
N ARG A 255 -8.87 8.23 10.11
CA ARG A 255 -9.88 8.72 9.16
C ARG A 255 -9.41 8.60 7.71
N LEU A 256 -8.19 9.05 7.42
CA LEU A 256 -7.62 8.98 6.07
C LEU A 256 -7.54 7.53 5.56
N ALA A 257 -6.96 6.64 6.36
CA ALA A 257 -6.86 5.22 6.02
C ALA A 257 -8.25 4.58 5.86
N GLY A 258 -9.18 4.89 6.76
CA GLY A 258 -10.55 4.39 6.70
C GLY A 258 -11.31 4.89 5.47
N ASN A 259 -11.14 6.16 5.08
CA ASN A 259 -11.77 6.69 3.86
C ASN A 259 -11.26 5.96 2.61
N LYS A 260 -9.96 5.62 2.55
CA LYS A 260 -9.40 4.82 1.45
C LYS A 260 -9.98 3.40 1.45
N ALA A 261 -10.12 2.76 2.61
CA ALA A 261 -10.76 1.45 2.74
C ALA A 261 -12.23 1.47 2.30
N ASP A 262 -12.97 2.51 2.68
CA ASP A 262 -14.34 2.73 2.24
C ASP A 262 -14.41 2.89 0.72
N ASN A 263 -13.55 3.72 0.12
CA ASN A 263 -13.47 3.92 -1.33
C ASN A 263 -13.13 2.62 -2.07
N TRP A 264 -12.19 1.81 -1.54
CA TRP A 264 -11.88 0.50 -2.11
C TRP A 264 -13.13 -0.40 -2.17
N PHE A 265 -13.95 -0.39 -1.13
CA PHE A 265 -15.18 -1.21 -1.11
C PHE A 265 -16.32 -0.61 -1.92
N LEU A 266 -16.48 0.72 -1.96
CA LEU A 266 -17.46 1.41 -2.80
C LEU A 266 -17.23 1.14 -4.30
N ARG A 267 -15.97 1.01 -4.75
CA ARG A 267 -15.63 0.67 -6.13
C ARG A 267 -16.21 -0.68 -6.58
N GLN A 268 -16.58 -1.57 -5.66
CA GLN A 268 -17.15 -2.88 -5.91
C GLN A 268 -18.68 -2.86 -6.06
N ALA A 269 -19.31 -1.72 -5.79
CA ALA A 269 -20.76 -1.59 -5.90
C ALA A 269 -21.23 -1.74 -7.35
N LYS A 270 -22.38 -2.40 -7.56
CA LYS A 270 -22.91 -2.67 -8.90
C LYS A 270 -23.07 -1.40 -9.74
N CYS A 271 -23.52 -0.30 -9.14
CA CYS A 271 -23.67 0.98 -9.84
C CYS A 271 -22.33 1.54 -10.35
N VAL A 272 -21.20 1.23 -9.68
CA VAL A 272 -19.85 1.61 -10.10
C VAL A 272 -19.34 0.68 -11.20
N LEU A 273 -19.55 -0.63 -11.07
CA LEU A 273 -19.16 -1.63 -12.08
C LEU A 273 -19.89 -1.44 -13.40
N ASP A 274 -21.14 -0.96 -13.35
CA ASP A 274 -22.02 -0.76 -14.51
C ASP A 274 -21.93 0.67 -15.09
N LEU A 275 -20.95 1.49 -14.67
CA LEU A 275 -20.77 2.84 -15.23
C LEU A 275 -20.60 2.78 -16.75
N PRO A 276 -21.44 3.49 -17.52
CA PRO A 276 -21.53 3.37 -18.98
C PRO A 276 -20.44 4.19 -19.68
N PHE A 277 -19.19 3.87 -19.44
CA PHE A 277 -18.07 4.55 -20.07
C PHE A 277 -18.12 4.43 -21.60
N LYS A 278 -17.76 5.50 -22.29
CA LYS A 278 -17.53 5.49 -23.74
C LYS A 278 -16.33 4.60 -24.08
N ASP A 279 -16.34 4.08 -25.30
CA ASP A 279 -15.17 3.37 -25.84
C ASP A 279 -13.98 4.33 -25.95
N GLY A 280 -12.78 3.78 -25.72
CA GLY A 280 -11.53 4.53 -25.84
C GLY A 280 -11.15 5.39 -24.63
N ILE A 281 -11.99 5.52 -23.59
CA ILE A 281 -11.61 6.20 -22.34
C ILE A 281 -10.48 5.42 -21.67
N LYS A 282 -9.37 6.11 -21.41
CA LYS A 282 -8.19 5.51 -20.78
C LYS A 282 -8.47 5.09 -19.34
N ARG A 283 -7.76 4.07 -18.85
CA ARG A 283 -7.94 3.57 -17.48
C ARG A 283 -7.75 4.65 -16.42
N ALA A 284 -6.72 5.49 -16.55
CA ALA A 284 -6.49 6.58 -15.60
C ALA A 284 -7.69 7.56 -15.52
N ASP A 285 -8.28 7.88 -16.67
CA ASP A 285 -9.46 8.76 -16.73
C ASP A 285 -10.70 8.07 -16.13
N ARG A 286 -10.83 6.74 -16.34
CA ARG A 286 -11.88 5.94 -15.68
C ARG A 286 -11.68 5.89 -14.15
N ASP A 287 -10.45 5.69 -13.69
CA ASP A 287 -10.14 5.68 -12.26
C ASP A 287 -10.45 7.03 -11.61
N ASN A 288 -10.10 8.16 -12.27
CA ASN A 288 -10.46 9.51 -11.82
C ASN A 288 -11.98 9.71 -11.77
N ALA A 289 -12.68 9.30 -12.82
CA ALA A 289 -14.14 9.43 -12.86
C ALA A 289 -14.82 8.60 -11.77
N ILE A 290 -14.33 7.39 -11.50
CA ILE A 290 -14.86 6.53 -10.42
C ILE A 290 -14.59 7.18 -9.06
N ASP A 291 -13.40 7.74 -8.83
CA ASP A 291 -13.04 8.40 -7.58
C ASP A 291 -13.99 9.57 -7.29
N VAL A 292 -14.27 10.42 -8.30
CA VAL A 292 -15.25 11.51 -8.20
C VAL A 292 -16.67 10.95 -8.00
N TYR A 293 -17.05 9.90 -8.73
CA TYR A 293 -18.39 9.31 -8.67
C TYR A 293 -18.73 8.74 -7.28
N ILE A 294 -17.78 8.12 -6.61
CA ILE A 294 -17.94 7.62 -5.25
C ILE A 294 -17.73 8.70 -4.18
N GLY A 295 -17.20 9.87 -4.56
CA GLY A 295 -17.03 11.04 -3.69
C GLY A 295 -18.34 11.74 -3.33
N ASP A 296 -18.26 12.76 -2.48
CA ASP A 296 -19.45 13.46 -1.97
C ASP A 296 -20.00 14.51 -2.95
N ASN A 297 -19.20 15.00 -3.91
CA ASN A 297 -19.55 16.07 -4.84
C ASN A 297 -19.79 15.55 -6.27
N SER A 298 -20.17 14.28 -6.43
CA SER A 298 -20.29 13.65 -7.75
C SER A 298 -21.28 14.34 -8.69
N VAL A 299 -22.34 14.94 -8.16
CA VAL A 299 -23.36 15.63 -8.96
C VAL A 299 -22.79 16.88 -9.62
N GLU A 300 -22.06 17.70 -8.88
CA GLU A 300 -21.48 18.95 -9.37
C GLU A 300 -20.26 18.72 -10.26
N GLU A 301 -19.38 17.79 -9.87
CA GLU A 301 -18.08 17.61 -10.51
C GLU A 301 -18.09 16.65 -11.69
N LEU A 302 -19.02 15.69 -11.74
CA LEU A 302 -19.05 14.64 -12.78
C LEU A 302 -20.37 14.49 -13.50
N LEU A 303 -21.50 14.59 -12.79
CA LEU A 303 -22.82 14.27 -13.32
C LEU A 303 -23.59 15.52 -13.85
N SER A 304 -23.02 16.72 -13.72
CA SER A 304 -23.62 17.94 -14.26
C SER A 304 -23.61 17.95 -15.78
N ASP A 305 -24.54 18.70 -16.37
CA ASP A 305 -24.64 18.86 -17.84
C ASP A 305 -23.36 19.46 -18.40
N GLY A 306 -22.89 18.91 -19.50
CA GLY A 306 -21.61 19.29 -20.12
C GLY A 306 -20.39 18.53 -19.56
N MET A 307 -20.49 17.86 -18.42
CA MET A 307 -19.40 17.11 -17.81
C MET A 307 -19.49 15.60 -18.07
N TRP A 308 -20.64 14.98 -17.75
CA TRP A 308 -20.80 13.54 -17.92
C TRP A 308 -20.68 13.08 -19.39
N GLU A 309 -21.06 13.92 -20.34
CA GLU A 309 -21.02 13.62 -21.79
C GLU A 309 -19.59 13.34 -22.31
N HIS A 310 -18.57 13.83 -21.62
CA HIS A 310 -17.17 13.56 -22.02
C HIS A 310 -16.77 12.11 -21.78
N LEU A 311 -17.34 11.46 -20.77
CA LEU A 311 -16.90 10.16 -20.27
C LEU A 311 -17.91 9.02 -20.50
N PHE A 312 -19.22 9.34 -20.48
CA PHE A 312 -20.27 8.32 -20.46
C PHE A 312 -21.13 8.36 -21.72
N THR A 313 -21.72 7.22 -22.09
CA THR A 313 -22.68 7.11 -23.20
C THR A 313 -24.08 7.56 -22.80
N LYS A 314 -24.39 7.55 -21.52
CA LYS A 314 -25.61 8.09 -20.89
C LYS A 314 -25.27 8.57 -19.50
N ARG A 315 -26.04 9.56 -19.00
CA ARG A 315 -25.84 10.09 -17.64
C ARG A 315 -26.08 8.98 -16.60
N PRO A 316 -25.06 8.67 -15.76
CA PRO A 316 -25.25 7.76 -14.63
C PRO A 316 -26.21 8.35 -13.58
N SER A 317 -26.91 7.49 -12.84
CA SER A 317 -27.59 7.90 -11.62
C SER A 317 -26.57 8.26 -10.55
N GLU A 318 -26.90 9.17 -9.66
CA GLU A 318 -26.07 9.45 -8.48
C GLU A 318 -25.97 8.19 -7.59
N PHE A 319 -24.80 7.96 -7.03
CA PHE A 319 -24.60 7.02 -5.92
C PHE A 319 -24.75 7.83 -4.61
N THR A 320 -25.97 7.84 -4.11
CA THR A 320 -26.32 8.70 -2.97
C THR A 320 -25.59 8.35 -1.68
N ARG A 321 -25.53 9.30 -0.76
CA ARG A 321 -24.88 9.08 0.54
C ARG A 321 -25.54 7.96 1.35
N GLU A 322 -26.86 7.81 1.24
CA GLU A 322 -27.62 6.75 1.88
C GLU A 322 -27.29 5.37 1.29
N GLU A 323 -27.21 5.26 -0.02
CA GLU A 323 -26.83 4.02 -0.72
C GLU A 323 -25.38 3.62 -0.40
N LYS A 324 -24.44 4.60 -0.39
CA LYS A 324 -23.04 4.36 0.04
C LYS A 324 -22.97 3.82 1.47
N LYS A 325 -23.70 4.43 2.42
CA LYS A 325 -23.76 3.94 3.80
C LYS A 325 -24.34 2.54 3.90
N GLU A 326 -25.39 2.24 3.14
CA GLU A 326 -25.99 0.90 3.13
C GLU A 326 -25.03 -0.14 2.55
N TRP A 327 -24.34 0.18 1.46
CA TRP A 327 -23.32 -0.68 0.87
C TRP A 327 -22.19 -0.98 1.86
N LEU A 328 -21.67 0.05 2.53
CA LEU A 328 -20.55 -0.07 3.49
C LEU A 328 -20.87 -0.95 4.70
N LYS A 329 -22.14 -1.17 5.06
CA LYS A 329 -22.51 -2.11 6.12
C LYS A 329 -22.14 -3.56 5.79
N ASN A 330 -21.94 -3.90 4.53
CA ASN A 330 -21.51 -5.24 4.09
C ASN A 330 -20.00 -5.45 4.23
N LEU A 331 -19.21 -4.42 4.48
CA LEU A 331 -17.78 -4.54 4.74
C LEU A 331 -17.57 -5.09 6.15
N SER A 332 -16.89 -6.23 6.25
CA SER A 332 -16.63 -6.95 7.50
C SER A 332 -15.31 -7.70 7.45
N GLY A 333 -14.86 -8.22 8.59
CA GLY A 333 -13.65 -9.02 8.70
C GLY A 333 -12.36 -8.23 8.41
N VAL A 334 -12.39 -6.90 8.53
CA VAL A 334 -11.24 -6.03 8.30
C VAL A 334 -10.32 -6.04 9.53
N CYS A 335 -9.02 -6.11 9.27
CA CYS A 335 -7.96 -5.97 10.25
C CYS A 335 -7.38 -4.55 10.25
N LEU A 336 -7.04 -4.03 11.42
CA LEU A 336 -6.46 -2.70 11.60
C LEU A 336 -5.16 -2.78 12.38
N GLY A 337 -4.06 -2.32 11.80
CA GLY A 337 -2.79 -2.06 12.48
C GLY A 337 -2.59 -0.59 12.76
N SER A 338 -1.89 -0.28 13.86
CA SER A 338 -1.46 1.08 14.19
C SER A 338 0.02 1.07 14.63
N ASP A 339 0.82 2.00 14.12
CA ASP A 339 2.26 2.10 14.44
C ASP A 339 2.54 2.59 15.89
N ALA A 340 1.51 3.15 16.56
CA ALA A 340 1.55 3.51 17.98
C ALA A 340 0.16 3.34 18.61
N PHE A 341 0.03 3.59 19.92
CA PHE A 341 -1.22 3.41 20.64
C PHE A 341 -2.32 4.37 20.15
N PHE A 342 -3.57 3.94 20.31
CA PHE A 342 -4.74 4.81 20.13
C PHE A 342 -4.96 5.66 21.39
N PRO A 343 -4.91 7.00 21.29
CA PRO A 343 -5.07 7.85 22.46
C PRO A 343 -6.52 7.96 22.95
N PHE A 344 -7.50 7.70 22.08
CA PHE A 344 -8.93 7.83 22.36
C PHE A 344 -9.75 6.81 21.59
N SER A 345 -10.93 6.49 22.11
CA SER A 345 -11.89 5.53 21.52
C SER A 345 -12.52 5.99 20.20
N ASP A 346 -12.42 7.27 19.83
CA ASP A 346 -12.90 7.79 18.54
C ASP A 346 -12.22 7.11 17.33
N ASN A 347 -10.99 6.62 17.52
CA ASN A 347 -10.29 5.81 16.52
C ASN A 347 -11.01 4.47 16.29
N ILE A 348 -11.50 3.84 17.34
CA ILE A 348 -12.24 2.58 17.27
C ILE A 348 -13.62 2.80 16.64
N GLU A 349 -14.30 3.89 17.02
CA GLU A 349 -15.59 4.29 16.42
C GLU A 349 -15.44 4.54 14.92
N ARG A 350 -14.31 5.16 14.48
CA ARG A 350 -14.03 5.33 13.05
C ARG A 350 -13.75 3.99 12.37
N ALA A 351 -12.93 3.15 12.99
CA ALA A 351 -12.56 1.85 12.45
C ALA A 351 -13.78 0.93 12.24
N LYS A 352 -14.72 0.95 13.18
CA LYS A 352 -15.97 0.18 13.11
C LYS A 352 -16.77 0.47 11.83
N ARG A 353 -16.79 1.71 11.38
CA ARG A 353 -17.53 2.12 10.16
C ARG A 353 -16.98 1.49 8.89
N SER A 354 -15.70 1.12 8.88
CA SER A 354 -15.01 0.44 7.79
C SER A 354 -14.87 -1.06 8.02
N GLY A 355 -15.77 -1.68 8.78
CA GLY A 355 -15.86 -3.12 8.95
C GLY A 355 -14.73 -3.77 9.76
N VAL A 356 -14.00 -2.99 10.57
CA VAL A 356 -12.92 -3.52 11.41
C VAL A 356 -13.50 -4.41 12.52
N GLU A 357 -12.91 -5.58 12.69
CA GLU A 357 -13.22 -6.55 13.72
C GLU A 357 -11.98 -6.98 14.51
N TYR A 358 -10.79 -6.80 13.94
CA TYR A 358 -9.52 -7.23 14.51
C TYR A 358 -8.53 -6.08 14.53
N ILE A 359 -7.82 -5.88 15.65
CA ILE A 359 -6.94 -4.73 15.85
C ILE A 359 -5.61 -5.18 16.45
N ALA A 360 -4.50 -4.61 15.96
CA ALA A 360 -3.18 -4.72 16.57
C ALA A 360 -2.61 -3.31 16.80
N GLN A 361 -2.20 -3.01 18.03
CA GLN A 361 -1.58 -1.75 18.41
C GLN A 361 -0.68 -1.95 19.64
N PRO A 362 0.29 -1.06 19.92
CA PRO A 362 1.22 -1.27 21.03
C PRO A 362 0.61 -1.34 22.42
N GLY A 363 -0.46 -0.59 22.71
CA GLY A 363 -0.86 -0.29 24.06
C GLY A 363 0.03 0.76 24.73
N GLY A 364 -0.21 1.06 26.00
CA GLY A 364 0.57 2.01 26.81
C GLY A 364 0.00 3.44 26.83
N SER A 365 -1.23 3.64 26.38
CA SER A 365 -1.97 4.89 26.58
C SER A 365 -2.57 4.95 27.98
N LEU A 366 -2.63 6.14 28.55
CA LEU A 366 -3.39 6.40 29.81
C LEU A 366 -4.90 6.11 29.66
N ARG A 367 -5.37 5.92 28.44
CA ARG A 367 -6.77 5.67 28.10
C ARG A 367 -7.01 4.30 27.46
N ASP A 368 -6.10 3.36 27.64
CA ASP A 368 -6.24 2.01 27.11
C ASP A 368 -7.55 1.35 27.54
N ASP A 369 -7.97 1.55 28.81
CA ASP A 369 -9.23 1.01 29.33
C ASP A 369 -10.44 1.47 28.50
N ALA A 370 -10.52 2.77 28.15
CA ALA A 370 -11.62 3.31 27.35
C ALA A 370 -11.58 2.80 25.90
N VAL A 371 -10.39 2.56 25.36
CA VAL A 371 -10.19 1.99 24.01
C VAL A 371 -10.63 0.54 24.00
N ILE A 372 -10.24 -0.26 25.01
CA ILE A 372 -10.64 -1.66 25.18
C ILE A 372 -12.16 -1.76 25.36
N GLU A 373 -12.75 -0.94 26.23
CA GLU A 373 -14.21 -0.91 26.45
C GLU A 373 -14.98 -0.62 25.14
N CYS A 374 -14.46 0.29 24.31
CA CYS A 374 -15.06 0.58 23.01
C CYS A 374 -14.96 -0.62 22.05
N CYS A 375 -13.84 -1.35 22.04
CA CYS A 375 -13.71 -2.59 21.27
C CYS A 375 -14.68 -3.65 21.77
N ASP A 376 -14.81 -3.84 23.08
CA ASP A 376 -15.75 -4.78 23.70
C ASP A 376 -17.21 -4.46 23.34
N LYS A 377 -17.60 -3.20 23.32
CA LYS A 377 -18.93 -2.73 22.87
C LYS A 377 -19.29 -3.24 21.47
N TYR A 378 -18.29 -3.35 20.59
CA TYR A 378 -18.46 -3.81 19.21
C TYR A 378 -18.04 -5.26 18.99
N ASN A 379 -17.77 -6.00 20.05
CA ASN A 379 -17.29 -7.39 20.01
C ASN A 379 -16.03 -7.60 19.16
N MET A 380 -15.16 -6.58 19.11
CA MET A 380 -13.88 -6.64 18.40
C MET A 380 -12.83 -7.43 19.19
N THR A 381 -11.86 -8.00 18.50
CA THR A 381 -10.65 -8.60 19.10
C THR A 381 -9.48 -7.64 18.94
N MET A 382 -8.81 -7.28 20.04
CA MET A 382 -7.63 -6.40 20.00
C MET A 382 -6.46 -7.04 20.72
N ALA A 383 -5.30 -7.08 20.05
CA ALA A 383 -4.02 -7.48 20.62
C ALA A 383 -3.14 -6.26 20.90
N PHE A 384 -2.49 -6.24 22.06
CA PHE A 384 -1.40 -5.31 22.36
C PHE A 384 -0.07 -5.94 21.99
N THR A 385 0.60 -5.34 20.99
CA THR A 385 1.87 -5.82 20.46
C THR A 385 3.06 -5.48 21.37
N GLY A 386 2.92 -4.46 22.22
CA GLY A 386 4.01 -3.95 23.08
C GLY A 386 5.12 -3.21 22.30
N ILE A 387 4.99 -3.06 20.99
CA ILE A 387 6.02 -2.45 20.14
C ILE A 387 5.48 -1.25 19.39
N ARG A 388 6.34 -0.22 19.24
CA ARG A 388 6.08 0.96 18.41
C ARG A 388 6.83 0.81 17.08
N LEU A 389 6.18 1.18 15.98
CA LEU A 389 6.70 1.01 14.62
C LEU A 389 6.91 2.37 13.91
N PHE A 390 7.38 3.40 14.63
CA PHE A 390 7.64 4.70 14.02
C PHE A 390 8.70 4.61 12.94
N HIS A 391 8.40 5.25 11.80
CA HIS A 391 9.27 5.39 10.65
C HIS A 391 9.33 6.87 10.23
N HIS A 392 10.55 7.45 10.22
CA HIS A 392 10.79 8.86 9.92
C HIS A 392 11.97 9.06 8.98
#